data_dd5b50f12101a691c7b995347f6663ab
#
_entry.id   dd5b50f12101a691c7b995347f6663ab
#
_cell.length_a   1.000
_cell.length_b   1.000
_cell.length_c   1.000
_cell.angle_alpha   90.00
_cell.angle_beta   90.00
_cell.angle_gamma   90.00
#
_symmetry.space_group_name_H-M   'P 1'
#
loop_
_entity.id
_entity.type
_entity.pdbx_description
1 polymer ?
#
loop_
_entity_poly.entity_id
_entity_poly.type
_entity_poly.pdbx_seq_one_letter_code
_entity_poly.pdbx_strand_id
1 'polypeptide(L)'
;MRVICIYRDNQDYTRSVTDWMENLRRQTGHEIEAMNPDENTEFCQTYDIVEYPTIMALGESGEVLAMWRGRDLPLINEVLYYITQ
;
A
#
# COMPACT_ATOMS: atom_id res chain seq x y z
N MET A 1 -8.50 4.81 -10.07
CA MET A 1 -7.41 3.92 -9.65
C MET A 1 -7.14 4.08 -8.16
N ARG A 2 -6.87 3.00 -7.46
CA ARG A 2 -6.63 3.03 -6.01
C ARG A 2 -5.25 2.50 -5.70
N VAL A 3 -4.54 3.17 -4.81
CA VAL A 3 -3.29 2.65 -4.25
C VAL A 3 -3.48 2.51 -2.74
N ILE A 4 -3.18 1.34 -2.21
CA ILE A 4 -3.47 0.97 -0.83
C ILE A 4 -2.21 0.42 -0.19
N CYS A 5 -1.94 0.86 1.04
CA CYS A 5 -0.90 0.28 1.88
C CYS A 5 -1.55 -0.51 3.01
N ILE A 6 -1.31 -1.80 3.06
CA ILE A 6 -1.91 -2.71 4.03
C ILE A 6 -0.85 -3.09 5.05
N TYR A 7 -1.06 -2.68 6.29
CA TYR A 7 -0.08 -2.92 7.35
C TYR A 7 -0.75 -2.94 8.72
N ARG A 8 -0.07 -3.56 9.69
CA ARG A 8 -0.51 -3.57 11.08
C ARG A 8 0.25 -2.54 11.89
N ASP A 9 -0.43 -1.93 12.85
CA ASP A 9 0.20 -1.06 13.83
C ASP A 9 1.02 -1.89 14.83
N ASN A 10 1.96 -1.23 15.51
CA ASN A 10 2.75 -1.81 16.59
C ASN A 10 3.62 -3.01 16.17
N GLN A 11 4.06 -3.01 14.92
CA GLN A 11 5.01 -3.99 14.42
C GLN A 11 6.38 -3.32 14.25
N ASP A 12 7.41 -4.13 14.08
CA ASP A 12 8.76 -3.62 13.89
C ASP A 12 8.93 -2.84 12.58
N TYR A 13 8.09 -3.11 11.58
CA TYR A 13 8.13 -2.40 10.30
C TYR A 13 7.24 -1.16 10.26
N THR A 14 6.35 -0.98 11.23
CA THR A 14 5.28 0.05 11.16
C THR A 14 5.85 1.45 10.95
N ARG A 15 6.89 1.80 11.68
CA ARG A 15 7.48 3.12 11.56
C ARG A 15 8.06 3.37 10.18
N SER A 16 8.74 2.38 9.61
CA SER A 16 9.28 2.49 8.25
C SER A 16 8.17 2.74 7.23
N VAL A 17 7.06 2.05 7.39
CA VAL A 17 5.91 2.19 6.49
C VAL A 17 5.26 3.56 6.62
N THR A 18 5.00 4.00 7.84
CA THR A 18 4.36 5.32 8.06
C THR A 18 5.26 6.45 7.63
N ASP A 19 6.57 6.34 7.84
CA ASP A 19 7.53 7.33 7.34
C ASP A 19 7.55 7.36 5.81
N TRP A 20 7.49 6.19 5.18
CA TRP A 20 7.43 6.09 3.72
C TRP A 20 6.18 6.76 3.18
N MET A 21 5.03 6.51 3.79
CA MET A 21 3.76 7.13 3.38
C MET A 21 3.81 8.66 3.54
N GLU A 22 4.40 9.14 4.63
CA GLU A 22 4.56 10.58 4.86
C GLU A 22 5.49 11.21 3.82
N ASN A 23 6.59 10.53 3.49
CA ASN A 23 7.51 11.00 2.46
C ASN A 23 6.82 11.06 1.10
N LEU A 24 5.99 10.08 0.78
CA LEU A 24 5.22 10.07 -0.47
C LEU A 24 4.30 11.28 -0.51
N ARG A 25 3.59 11.55 0.56
CA ARG A 25 2.69 12.69 0.65
C ARG A 25 3.45 14.01 0.46
N ARG A 26 4.59 14.16 1.12
CA ARG A 26 5.38 15.40 1.01
C ARG A 26 5.94 15.61 -0.39
N GLN A 27 6.42 14.54 -1.01
CA GLN A 27 7.09 14.65 -2.30
C GLN A 27 6.11 14.77 -3.46
N THR A 28 4.93 14.17 -3.37
CA THR A 28 3.99 14.10 -4.49
C THR A 28 2.72 14.91 -4.28
N GLY A 29 2.40 15.26 -3.05
CA GLY A 29 1.13 15.91 -2.72
C GLY A 29 -0.06 14.96 -2.72
N HIS A 30 0.17 13.66 -2.91
CA HIS A 30 -0.88 12.64 -2.93
C HIS A 30 -0.82 11.78 -1.69
N GLU A 31 -1.99 11.35 -1.23
CA GLU A 31 -2.09 10.38 -0.15
C GLU A 31 -2.61 9.07 -0.71
N ILE A 32 -2.12 7.95 -0.15
CA ILE A 32 -2.65 6.63 -0.48
C ILE A 32 -3.45 6.11 0.69
N GLU A 33 -4.33 5.17 0.42
CA GLU A 33 -5.15 4.58 1.47
C GLU A 33 -4.29 3.74 2.41
N ALA A 34 -4.62 3.79 3.71
CA ALA A 34 -4.06 2.90 4.71
C ALA A 34 -5.14 1.91 5.13
N MET A 35 -4.78 0.64 5.23
CA MET A 35 -5.74 -0.40 5.54
C MET A 35 -5.17 -1.35 6.60
N ASN A 36 -5.95 -1.59 7.65
CA ASN A 36 -5.59 -2.58 8.66
C ASN A 36 -6.13 -3.94 8.21
N PRO A 37 -5.25 -4.95 8.05
CA PRO A 37 -5.70 -6.26 7.57
C PRO A 37 -6.68 -6.97 8.52
N ASP A 38 -6.58 -6.70 9.81
CA ASP A 38 -7.46 -7.35 10.77
C ASP A 38 -8.90 -6.83 10.71
N GLU A 39 -9.08 -5.61 10.19
CA GLU A 39 -10.39 -5.02 9.98
C GLU A 39 -10.91 -5.23 8.56
N ASN A 40 -10.12 -5.83 7.69
CA ASN A 40 -10.43 -6.00 6.27
C ASN A 40 -10.08 -7.40 5.80
N THR A 41 -10.50 -8.41 6.57
CA THR A 41 -10.11 -9.80 6.32
C THR A 41 -10.62 -10.32 4.98
N GLU A 42 -11.84 -9.95 4.59
CA GLU A 42 -12.40 -10.37 3.30
C GLU A 42 -11.57 -9.82 2.12
N PHE A 43 -11.20 -8.55 2.23
CA PHE A 43 -10.38 -7.92 1.20
C PHE A 43 -9.05 -8.64 1.07
N CYS A 44 -8.39 -8.92 2.18
CA CYS A 44 -7.10 -9.61 2.18
C CYS A 44 -7.21 -11.03 1.62
N GLN A 45 -8.31 -11.72 1.94
CA GLN A 45 -8.55 -13.06 1.39
C GLN A 45 -8.78 -13.02 -0.12
N THR A 46 -9.57 -12.06 -0.57
CA THR A 46 -9.88 -11.91 -1.99
C THR A 46 -8.62 -11.73 -2.84
N TYR A 47 -7.67 -10.94 -2.33
CA TYR A 47 -6.44 -10.63 -3.06
C TYR A 47 -5.24 -11.46 -2.61
N ASP A 48 -5.48 -12.47 -1.76
CA ASP A 48 -4.44 -13.38 -1.28
C ASP A 48 -3.27 -12.64 -0.61
N ILE A 49 -3.61 -11.69 0.24
CA ILE A 49 -2.63 -10.88 0.95
C ILE A 49 -2.31 -11.55 2.28
N VAL A 50 -1.10 -12.09 2.40
CA VAL A 50 -0.66 -12.84 3.58
C VAL A 50 0.63 -12.29 4.17
N GLU A 51 1.25 -11.35 3.52
CA GLU A 51 2.53 -10.76 3.94
C GLU A 51 2.35 -9.27 4.15
N TYR A 52 2.96 -8.72 5.19
CA TYR A 52 2.81 -7.31 5.55
C TYR A 52 4.16 -6.67 5.80
N PRO A 53 4.35 -5.40 5.43
CA PRO A 53 3.37 -4.57 4.71
C PRO A 53 3.23 -4.99 3.25
N THR A 54 2.09 -4.70 2.67
CA THR A 54 1.85 -4.88 1.24
C THR A 54 1.29 -3.59 0.68
N ILE A 55 1.86 -3.15 -0.45
CA ILE A 55 1.34 -1.99 -1.18
C ILE A 55 0.80 -2.51 -2.49
N MET A 56 -0.39 -2.07 -2.88
CA MET A 56 -1.00 -2.54 -4.11
C MET A 56 -1.70 -1.41 -4.85
N ALA A 57 -1.71 -1.52 -6.17
CA ALA A 57 -2.45 -0.62 -7.04
C ALA A 57 -3.55 -1.40 -7.72
N LEU A 58 -4.78 -0.88 -7.63
CA LEU A 58 -5.97 -1.50 -8.23
C LEU A 58 -6.51 -0.62 -9.34
N GLY A 59 -6.93 -1.26 -10.42
CA GLY A 59 -7.64 -0.58 -11.51
C GLY A 59 -9.10 -0.33 -11.15
N GLU A 60 -9.81 0.31 -12.05
CA GLU A 60 -11.22 0.68 -11.84
C GLU A 60 -12.14 -0.53 -11.67
N SER A 61 -11.78 -1.65 -12.28
CA SER A 61 -12.57 -2.89 -12.17
C SER A 61 -12.10 -3.78 -11.03
N GLY A 62 -11.21 -3.29 -10.19
CA GLY A 62 -10.68 -4.07 -9.06
C GLY A 62 -9.54 -5.01 -9.43
N GLU A 63 -9.02 -4.93 -10.65
CA GLU A 63 -7.89 -5.76 -11.05
C GLU A 63 -6.60 -5.26 -10.43
N VAL A 64 -5.70 -6.18 -10.09
CA VAL A 64 -4.39 -5.82 -9.52
C VAL A 64 -3.46 -5.35 -10.65
N LEU A 65 -3.03 -4.11 -10.59
CA LEU A 65 -2.09 -3.54 -11.55
C LEU A 65 -0.65 -3.71 -11.10
N ALA A 66 -0.41 -3.66 -9.80
CA ALA A 66 0.90 -3.85 -9.22
C ALA A 66 0.76 -4.24 -7.76
N MET A 67 1.73 -4.97 -7.24
CA MET A 67 1.76 -5.36 -5.84
C MET A 67 3.21 -5.48 -5.38
N TRP A 68 3.50 -4.85 -4.25
CA TRP A 68 4.82 -4.91 -3.61
C TRP A 68 4.63 -5.48 -2.22
N ARG A 69 5.21 -6.64 -1.97
CA ARG A 69 5.07 -7.36 -0.70
C ARG A 69 6.34 -7.27 0.11
N GLY A 70 6.17 -7.18 1.43
CA GLY A 70 7.28 -7.27 2.36
C GLY A 70 7.90 -5.93 2.69
N ARG A 71 9.02 -5.99 3.39
CA ARG A 71 9.64 -4.81 4.00
C ARG A 71 10.46 -3.95 3.04
N ASP A 72 10.76 -4.46 1.87
CA ASP A 72 11.46 -3.70 0.83
C ASP A 72 10.43 -2.84 0.11
N LEU A 73 10.18 -1.66 0.64
CA LEU A 73 9.16 -0.76 0.11
C LEU A 73 9.58 -0.25 -1.28
N PRO A 74 8.60 -0.05 -2.18
CA PRO A 74 8.92 0.43 -3.52
C PRO A 74 9.41 1.88 -3.50
N LEU A 75 10.06 2.27 -4.56
CA LEU A 75 10.41 3.67 -4.75
C LEU A 75 9.13 4.50 -4.92
N ILE A 76 9.14 5.71 -4.38
CA ILE A 76 7.98 6.59 -4.48
C ILE A 76 7.59 6.82 -5.94
N ASN A 77 8.57 6.95 -6.83
CA ASN A 77 8.31 7.13 -8.26
C ASN A 77 7.56 5.95 -8.89
N GLU A 78 7.83 4.73 -8.44
CA GLU A 78 7.13 3.55 -8.94
C GLU A 78 5.64 3.61 -8.58
N VAL A 79 5.36 4.01 -7.35
CA VAL A 79 3.98 4.11 -6.87
C VAL A 79 3.27 5.29 -7.51
N LEU A 80 3.97 6.42 -7.66
CA LEU A 80 3.42 7.63 -8.24
C LEU A 80 2.87 7.39 -9.65
N TYR A 81 3.53 6.53 -10.42
CA TYR A 81 3.05 6.16 -11.76
C TYR A 81 1.58 5.71 -11.72
N TYR A 82 1.22 4.92 -10.73
CA TYR A 82 -0.15 4.41 -10.59
C TYR A 82 -1.11 5.43 -10.01
N ILE A 83 -0.62 6.32 -9.16
CA ILE A 83 -1.46 7.36 -8.56
C ILE A 83 -1.94 8.36 -9.61
N THR A 84 -1.06 8.69 -10.57
CA THR A 84 -1.33 9.72 -11.56
C THR A 84 -1.96 9.22 -12.85
N GLN A 85 -2.26 7.97 -12.94
CA GLN A 85 -2.87 7.37 -14.15
C GLN A 85 -4.36 7.66 -14.29
#